data_b53aa6571f1ce4e6afa2ad53cfae4852
#
_entry.id   b53aa6571f1ce4e6afa2ad53cfae4852
#
_cell.length_a   1.000
_cell.length_b   1.000
_cell.length_c   1.000
_cell.angle_alpha   90.00
_cell.angle_beta   90.00
_cell.angle_gamma   90.00
#
_symmetry.space_group_name_H-M   'P 1'
#
loop_
_entity.id
_entity.type
_entity.pdbx_description
1 polymer ?
#
loop_
_entity_poly.entity_id
_entity_poly.type
_entity_poly.pdbx_seq_one_letter_code
_entity_poly.pdbx_strand_id
1 'polypeptide(L)'
;MRTLTILIILMATATVALAQAQKANAPVTQANPYTAHTKLNYWGGKAAILRSAEQVPEEYYSFKPTEAVRSFGQILGHVADAQYTFCSLAQGEKNPLRNIEKTKTSKAELIAALKEAFAYCDKAYEGMTDSSGTEMVKFMGFDTPKLGALIANNQHISEHYGNLVTYMRLKNIVPPSSDPVFMRQMMQQMMKK
;
A
#
# COMPACT_ATOMS: atom_id res chain seq x y z
N MET A 1 27.70 -29.28 -54.79
CA MET A 1 27.71 -27.98 -54.12
C MET A 1 26.32 -27.50 -53.66
N ARG A 2 25.23 -27.75 -54.37
CA ARG A 2 23.85 -27.29 -53.98
C ARG A 2 23.28 -27.94 -52.69
N THR A 3 23.59 -29.18 -52.41
CA THR A 3 23.11 -29.91 -51.21
C THR A 3 23.75 -29.47 -49.93
N LEU A 4 25.01 -29.05 -49.96
CA LEU A 4 25.74 -28.55 -48.77
C LEU A 4 25.23 -27.18 -48.32
N THR A 5 24.87 -26.31 -49.28
CA THR A 5 24.35 -24.97 -49.00
C THR A 5 22.96 -25.01 -48.34
N ILE A 6 22.10 -25.98 -48.73
CA ILE A 6 20.75 -26.15 -48.17
C ILE A 6 20.85 -26.64 -46.71
N LEU A 7 21.81 -27.51 -46.39
CA LEU A 7 21.99 -28.02 -45.01
C LEU A 7 22.45 -26.92 -44.03
N ILE A 8 23.33 -26.02 -44.49
CA ILE A 8 23.83 -24.88 -43.67
C ILE A 8 22.71 -23.89 -43.43
N ILE A 9 21.84 -23.61 -44.39
CA ILE A 9 20.72 -22.68 -44.22
C ILE A 9 19.68 -23.26 -43.24
N LEU A 10 19.40 -24.55 -43.26
CA LEU A 10 18.49 -25.24 -42.35
C LEU A 10 19.03 -25.23 -40.89
N MET A 11 20.32 -25.41 -40.68
CA MET A 11 20.93 -25.30 -39.34
C MET A 11 20.92 -23.87 -38.78
N ALA A 12 21.13 -22.86 -39.61
CA ALA A 12 21.11 -21.46 -39.19
C ALA A 12 19.71 -21.01 -38.75
N THR A 13 18.66 -21.47 -39.43
CA THR A 13 17.27 -21.13 -39.07
C THR A 13 16.83 -21.82 -37.78
N ALA A 14 17.28 -23.03 -37.49
CA ALA A 14 16.97 -23.75 -36.25
C ALA A 14 17.61 -23.10 -35.04
N THR A 15 18.83 -22.59 -35.16
CA THR A 15 19.51 -21.90 -34.05
C THR A 15 18.87 -20.55 -33.71
N VAL A 16 18.39 -19.79 -34.69
CA VAL A 16 17.67 -18.55 -34.50
C VAL A 16 16.32 -18.79 -33.82
N ALA A 17 15.60 -19.82 -34.20
CA ALA A 17 14.30 -20.19 -33.62
C ALA A 17 14.45 -20.62 -32.14
N LEU A 18 15.49 -21.38 -31.79
CA LEU A 18 15.79 -21.75 -30.40
C LEU A 18 16.17 -20.56 -29.54
N ALA A 19 16.96 -19.63 -30.05
CA ALA A 19 17.34 -18.42 -29.36
C ALA A 19 16.13 -17.48 -29.11
N GLN A 20 15.20 -17.42 -30.06
CA GLN A 20 13.94 -16.66 -29.90
C GLN A 20 12.99 -17.32 -28.89
N ALA A 21 12.89 -18.64 -28.87
CA ALA A 21 12.08 -19.38 -27.91
C ALA A 21 12.63 -19.25 -26.48
N GLN A 22 13.95 -19.26 -26.30
CA GLN A 22 14.58 -19.00 -25.00
C GLN A 22 14.34 -17.57 -24.51
N LYS A 23 14.33 -16.57 -25.38
CA LYS A 23 14.04 -15.18 -25.01
C LYS A 23 12.56 -14.96 -24.64
N ALA A 24 11.64 -15.71 -25.27
CA ALA A 24 10.21 -15.68 -24.92
C ALA A 24 9.88 -16.34 -23.58
N ASN A 25 10.71 -17.27 -23.11
CA ASN A 25 10.55 -17.98 -21.83
C ASN A 25 11.45 -17.45 -20.71
N ALA A 26 12.19 -16.37 -20.93
CA ALA A 26 12.94 -15.73 -19.86
C ALA A 26 11.94 -15.18 -18.83
N PRO A 27 12.10 -15.44 -17.51
CA PRO A 27 11.23 -14.88 -16.50
C PRO A 27 11.28 -13.36 -16.61
N VAL A 28 10.11 -12.72 -16.68
CA VAL A 28 10.00 -11.26 -16.64
C VAL A 28 10.44 -10.85 -15.23
N THR A 29 11.67 -10.42 -15.07
CA THR A 29 12.16 -9.86 -13.81
C THR A 29 11.53 -8.48 -13.66
N GLN A 30 10.58 -8.37 -12.75
CA GLN A 30 10.00 -7.08 -12.38
C GLN A 30 11.10 -6.21 -11.76
N ALA A 31 11.32 -5.02 -12.30
CA ALA A 31 12.18 -4.03 -11.66
C ALA A 31 11.59 -3.66 -10.29
N ASN A 32 12.42 -3.58 -9.25
CA ASN A 32 12.00 -3.22 -7.88
C ASN A 32 10.88 -4.13 -7.30
N PRO A 33 11.05 -5.47 -7.25
CA PRO A 33 9.99 -6.38 -6.80
C PRO A 33 9.54 -6.15 -5.35
N TYR A 34 10.44 -5.76 -4.45
CA TYR A 34 10.11 -5.53 -3.04
C TYR A 34 9.30 -4.26 -2.84
N THR A 35 9.71 -3.16 -3.48
CA THR A 35 8.95 -1.89 -3.42
C THR A 35 7.63 -2.00 -4.15
N ALA A 36 7.56 -2.72 -5.28
CA ALA A 36 6.31 -2.97 -5.99
C ALA A 36 5.29 -3.71 -5.11
N HIS A 37 5.72 -4.79 -4.41
CA HIS A 37 4.86 -5.53 -3.49
C HIS A 37 4.45 -4.68 -2.28
N THR A 38 5.38 -3.91 -1.71
CA THR A 38 5.11 -3.00 -0.59
C THR A 38 4.09 -1.93 -0.96
N LYS A 39 4.21 -1.35 -2.16
CA LYS A 39 3.25 -0.38 -2.72
C LYS A 39 1.86 -0.98 -2.95
N LEU A 40 1.80 -2.23 -3.43
CA LEU A 40 0.53 -2.94 -3.62
C LEU A 40 -0.23 -3.11 -2.30
N ASN A 41 0.46 -3.52 -1.23
CA ASN A 41 -0.11 -3.68 0.10
C ASN A 41 -0.60 -2.34 0.67
N TYR A 42 0.21 -1.28 0.53
CA TYR A 42 -0.17 0.07 0.91
C TYR A 42 -1.45 0.53 0.21
N TRP A 43 -1.53 0.34 -1.09
CA TRP A 43 -2.69 0.76 -1.88
C TRP A 43 -3.97 0.04 -1.44
N GLY A 44 -3.89 -1.27 -1.17
CA GLY A 44 -5.01 -2.05 -0.63
C GLY A 44 -5.48 -1.55 0.74
N GLY A 45 -4.53 -1.31 1.65
CA GLY A 45 -4.80 -0.79 2.99
C GLY A 45 -5.39 0.62 2.97
N LYS A 46 -4.82 1.53 2.18
CA LYS A 46 -5.34 2.89 1.94
C LYS A 46 -6.81 2.86 1.48
N ALA A 47 -7.10 2.04 0.47
CA ALA A 47 -8.45 1.94 -0.07
C ALA A 47 -9.44 1.41 0.99
N ALA A 48 -9.05 0.42 1.78
CA ALA A 48 -9.88 -0.14 2.84
C ALA A 48 -10.15 0.87 3.97
N ILE A 49 -9.13 1.61 4.42
CA ILE A 49 -9.30 2.66 5.45
C ILE A 49 -10.22 3.78 4.95
N LEU A 50 -9.98 4.32 3.74
CA LEU A 50 -10.81 5.38 3.17
C LEU A 50 -12.26 4.93 2.97
N ARG A 51 -12.47 3.71 2.46
CA ARG A 51 -13.81 3.14 2.30
C ARG A 51 -14.52 2.96 3.64
N SER A 52 -13.80 2.51 4.69
CA SER A 52 -14.36 2.38 6.05
C SER A 52 -14.80 3.75 6.59
N ALA A 53 -13.96 4.79 6.43
CA ALA A 53 -14.30 6.14 6.86
C ALA A 53 -15.54 6.68 6.11
N GLU A 54 -15.63 6.50 4.80
CA GLU A 54 -16.76 6.99 4.00
C GLU A 54 -18.06 6.25 4.30
N GLN A 55 -17.99 4.93 4.51
CA GLN A 55 -19.15 4.06 4.67
C GLN A 55 -19.82 4.17 6.04
N VAL A 56 -19.05 4.36 7.12
CA VAL A 56 -19.57 4.42 8.48
C VAL A 56 -20.33 5.74 8.70
N PRO A 57 -21.60 5.71 9.18
CA PRO A 57 -22.34 6.91 9.57
C PRO A 57 -21.64 7.75 10.63
N GLU A 58 -21.84 9.07 10.60
CA GLU A 58 -21.14 10.00 11.48
C GLU A 58 -21.42 9.76 12.97
N GLU A 59 -22.65 9.37 13.31
CA GLU A 59 -23.04 9.04 14.68
C GLU A 59 -22.21 7.91 15.32
N TYR A 60 -21.52 7.09 14.52
CA TYR A 60 -20.64 6.03 15.03
C TYR A 60 -19.16 6.44 15.12
N TYR A 61 -18.82 7.67 14.77
CA TYR A 61 -17.43 8.13 14.87
C TYR A 61 -16.94 8.26 16.32
N SER A 62 -17.86 8.52 17.25
CA SER A 62 -17.57 8.53 18.70
C SER A 62 -17.62 7.14 19.34
N PHE A 63 -18.10 6.12 18.62
CA PHE A 63 -18.25 4.77 19.17
C PHE A 63 -16.89 4.15 19.49
N LYS A 64 -16.80 3.56 20.67
CA LYS A 64 -15.72 2.68 21.15
C LYS A 64 -16.32 1.48 21.90
N PRO A 65 -15.79 0.26 21.72
CA PRO A 65 -16.29 -0.92 22.42
C PRO A 65 -16.14 -0.87 23.94
N THR A 66 -15.05 -0.26 24.41
CA THR A 66 -14.74 -0.04 25.84
C THR A 66 -14.08 1.31 26.04
N GLU A 67 -14.03 1.83 27.27
CA GLU A 67 -13.35 3.09 27.59
C GLU A 67 -11.84 3.04 27.35
N ALA A 68 -11.24 1.87 27.42
CA ALA A 68 -9.79 1.68 27.30
C ALA A 68 -9.26 1.78 25.86
N VAL A 69 -10.13 1.81 24.82
CA VAL A 69 -9.73 1.85 23.42
C VAL A 69 -10.11 3.17 22.76
N ARG A 70 -9.46 3.47 21.62
CA ARG A 70 -9.81 4.62 20.78
C ARG A 70 -11.23 4.50 20.23
N SER A 71 -11.92 5.62 20.02
CA SER A 71 -13.14 5.63 19.22
C SER A 71 -12.83 5.37 17.74
N PHE A 72 -13.86 5.04 16.96
CA PHE A 72 -13.74 4.87 15.50
C PHE A 72 -13.04 6.08 14.83
N GLY A 73 -13.50 7.30 15.14
CA GLY A 73 -12.89 8.53 14.63
C GLY A 73 -11.45 8.74 15.09
N GLN A 74 -11.15 8.43 16.37
CA GLN A 74 -9.78 8.51 16.88
C GLN A 74 -8.82 7.54 16.17
N ILE A 75 -9.27 6.33 15.81
CA ILE A 75 -8.46 5.40 15.01
C ILE A 75 -8.15 6.03 13.64
N LEU A 76 -9.13 6.64 12.98
CA LEU A 76 -8.91 7.30 11.68
C LEU A 76 -7.90 8.46 11.79
N GLY A 77 -8.03 9.30 12.82
CA GLY A 77 -7.08 10.38 13.09
C GLY A 77 -5.67 9.87 13.38
N HIS A 78 -5.56 8.81 14.17
CA HIS A 78 -4.30 8.14 14.49
C HIS A 78 -3.62 7.56 13.23
N VAL A 79 -4.39 6.89 12.36
CA VAL A 79 -3.87 6.40 11.06
C VAL A 79 -3.37 7.56 10.21
N ALA A 80 -4.09 8.69 10.16
CA ALA A 80 -3.66 9.86 9.42
C ALA A 80 -2.34 10.46 9.96
N ASP A 81 -2.20 10.60 11.28
CA ASP A 81 -0.94 11.08 11.91
C ASP A 81 0.22 10.11 11.64
N ALA A 82 -0.05 8.80 11.66
CA ALA A 82 0.95 7.78 11.38
C ALA A 82 1.47 7.82 9.94
N GLN A 83 0.62 8.16 8.94
CA GLN A 83 1.08 8.35 7.56
C GLN A 83 2.20 9.40 7.51
N TYR A 84 2.02 10.55 8.17
CA TYR A 84 3.06 11.57 8.21
C TYR A 84 4.33 11.08 8.91
N THR A 85 4.20 10.30 9.97
CA THR A 85 5.34 9.76 10.73
C THR A 85 6.19 8.82 9.87
N PHE A 86 5.59 7.80 9.29
CA PHE A 86 6.32 6.79 8.55
C PHE A 86 6.82 7.30 7.19
N CYS A 87 6.00 8.09 6.49
CA CYS A 87 6.34 8.54 5.14
C CYS A 87 7.34 9.69 5.14
N SER A 88 7.31 10.60 6.12
CA SER A 88 8.39 11.59 6.28
C SER A 88 9.72 10.89 6.58
N LEU A 89 9.71 9.87 7.42
CA LEU A 89 10.90 9.08 7.72
C LEU A 89 11.48 8.42 6.46
N ALA A 90 10.62 7.77 5.66
CA ALA A 90 11.05 7.13 4.40
C ALA A 90 11.58 8.15 3.37
N GLN A 91 11.07 9.37 3.38
CA GLN A 91 11.54 10.47 2.52
C GLN A 91 12.79 11.17 3.06
N GLY A 92 13.16 10.92 4.33
CA GLY A 92 14.23 11.65 5.00
C GLY A 92 13.83 13.09 5.38
N GLU A 93 12.53 13.33 5.53
CA GLU A 93 11.96 14.64 5.85
C GLU A 93 11.61 14.73 7.34
N LYS A 94 11.44 15.97 7.84
CA LYS A 94 10.92 16.21 9.19
C LYS A 94 9.41 15.93 9.19
N ASN A 95 8.94 15.16 10.21
CA ASN A 95 7.51 14.94 10.41
C ASN A 95 6.77 16.27 10.63
N PRO A 96 5.72 16.61 9.84
CA PRO A 96 4.96 17.85 9.99
C PRO A 96 4.06 17.93 11.23
N LEU A 97 3.94 16.86 12.04
CA LEU A 97 3.22 16.80 13.32
C LEU A 97 1.80 17.42 13.26
N ARG A 98 0.89 16.82 12.54
CA ARG A 98 -0.47 17.37 12.32
C ARG A 98 -1.40 17.26 13.53
N ASN A 99 -1.17 16.28 14.42
CA ASN A 99 -2.00 16.03 15.62
C ASN A 99 -3.50 15.80 15.30
N ILE A 100 -3.80 15.12 14.21
CA ILE A 100 -5.15 14.93 13.67
C ILE A 100 -6.03 14.20 14.66
N GLU A 101 -5.51 13.13 15.29
CA GLU A 101 -6.23 12.34 16.30
C GLU A 101 -6.79 13.23 17.44
N LYS A 102 -6.06 14.29 17.81
CA LYS A 102 -6.44 15.16 18.93
C LYS A 102 -7.29 16.36 18.51
N THR A 103 -7.24 16.76 17.26
CA THR A 103 -7.80 18.05 16.80
C THR A 103 -9.00 17.91 15.88
N LYS A 104 -9.23 16.71 15.29
CA LYS A 104 -10.31 16.45 14.35
C LYS A 104 -11.29 15.43 14.92
N THR A 105 -12.58 15.73 14.85
CA THR A 105 -13.62 14.85 15.42
C THR A 105 -14.77 14.55 14.46
N SER A 106 -15.09 15.47 13.54
CA SER A 106 -16.17 15.25 12.58
C SER A 106 -15.75 14.31 11.46
N LYS A 107 -16.70 13.58 10.90
CA LYS A 107 -16.50 12.69 9.75
C LYS A 107 -15.85 13.41 8.58
N ALA A 108 -16.34 14.60 8.23
CA ALA A 108 -15.83 15.37 7.10
C ALA A 108 -14.37 15.77 7.27
N GLU A 109 -13.99 16.29 8.47
CA GLU A 109 -12.61 16.67 8.76
C GLU A 109 -11.66 15.47 8.74
N LEU A 110 -12.07 14.34 9.34
CA LEU A 110 -11.24 13.13 9.41
C LEU A 110 -11.04 12.52 8.03
N ILE A 111 -12.06 12.48 7.17
CA ILE A 111 -11.92 12.01 5.78
C ILE A 111 -10.99 12.94 4.98
N ALA A 112 -11.12 14.25 5.12
CA ALA A 112 -10.24 15.21 4.45
C ALA A 112 -8.78 15.01 4.91
N ALA A 113 -8.55 14.93 6.23
CA ALA A 113 -7.23 14.71 6.80
C ALA A 113 -6.60 13.37 6.38
N LEU A 114 -7.39 12.29 6.32
CA LEU A 114 -6.93 11.01 5.80
C LEU A 114 -6.50 11.11 4.33
N LYS A 115 -7.30 11.77 3.48
CA LYS A 115 -6.96 11.96 2.07
C LYS A 115 -5.66 12.73 1.89
N GLU A 116 -5.45 13.81 2.67
CA GLU A 116 -4.20 14.58 2.65
C GLU A 116 -3.01 13.73 3.12
N ALA A 117 -3.16 13.00 4.23
CA ALA A 117 -2.10 12.17 4.78
C ALA A 117 -1.71 11.03 3.82
N PHE A 118 -2.67 10.38 3.19
CA PHE A 118 -2.39 9.39 2.16
C PHE A 118 -1.77 10.01 0.90
N ALA A 119 -2.19 11.19 0.47
CA ALA A 119 -1.55 11.88 -0.66
C ALA A 119 -0.09 12.28 -0.37
N TYR A 120 0.23 12.61 0.88
CA TYR A 120 1.62 12.81 1.32
C TYR A 120 2.42 11.50 1.21
N CYS A 121 1.86 10.39 1.69
CA CYS A 121 2.48 9.08 1.63
C CYS A 121 2.63 8.54 0.19
N ASP A 122 1.68 8.81 -0.71
CA ASP A 122 1.76 8.39 -2.10
C ASP A 122 3.12 8.73 -2.71
N LYS A 123 3.66 9.92 -2.44
CA LYS A 123 4.97 10.37 -2.92
C LYS A 123 6.11 9.48 -2.44
N ALA A 124 6.07 9.06 -1.15
CA ALA A 124 7.08 8.18 -0.59
C ALA A 124 7.07 6.80 -1.26
N TYR A 125 5.88 6.23 -1.46
CA TYR A 125 5.75 4.93 -2.12
C TYR A 125 6.04 4.99 -3.62
N GLU A 126 5.70 6.09 -4.30
CA GLU A 126 5.94 6.27 -5.74
C GLU A 126 7.42 6.46 -6.05
N GLY A 127 8.12 7.23 -5.24
CA GLY A 127 9.55 7.51 -5.41
C GLY A 127 10.48 6.40 -4.93
N MET A 128 10.01 5.40 -4.18
CA MET A 128 10.84 4.33 -3.63
C MET A 128 11.25 3.32 -4.69
N THR A 129 12.52 2.93 -4.66
CA THR A 129 13.08 1.80 -5.42
C THR A 129 13.69 0.80 -4.45
N ASP A 130 13.94 -0.44 -4.89
CA ASP A 130 14.61 -1.43 -4.05
C ASP A 130 16.00 -0.96 -3.63
N SER A 131 16.70 -0.26 -4.51
CA SER A 131 18.02 0.33 -4.23
C SER A 131 17.94 1.45 -3.18
N SER A 132 17.11 2.47 -3.39
CA SER A 132 16.96 3.58 -2.42
C SER A 132 16.32 3.12 -1.11
N GLY A 133 15.55 2.05 -1.14
CA GLY A 133 14.92 1.43 0.02
C GLY A 133 15.92 0.84 1.02
N THR A 134 17.18 0.57 0.60
CA THR A 134 18.25 0.10 1.51
C THR A 134 18.93 1.21 2.28
N GLU A 135 18.74 2.48 1.91
CA GLU A 135 19.27 3.61 2.65
C GLU A 135 18.72 3.64 4.08
N MET A 136 19.63 3.88 5.05
CA MET A 136 19.29 3.82 6.47
C MET A 136 18.78 5.16 6.99
N VAL A 137 17.74 5.10 7.83
CA VAL A 137 17.19 6.22 8.60
C VAL A 137 17.07 5.84 10.07
N LYS A 138 16.97 6.82 10.96
CA LYS A 138 16.74 6.57 12.40
C LYS A 138 15.24 6.54 12.71
N PHE A 139 14.74 5.38 13.14
CA PHE A 139 13.38 5.21 13.62
C PHE A 139 13.39 4.73 15.08
N MET A 140 12.82 5.52 15.98
CA MET A 140 12.78 5.24 17.43
C MET A 140 14.17 4.88 18.04
N GLY A 141 15.23 5.49 17.49
CA GLY A 141 16.62 5.23 17.92
C GLY A 141 17.33 4.07 17.19
N PHE A 142 16.65 3.29 16.40
CA PHE A 142 17.21 2.17 15.63
C PHE A 142 17.49 2.56 14.18
N ASP A 143 18.56 2.00 13.62
CA ASP A 143 18.82 2.07 12.18
C ASP A 143 17.82 1.19 11.43
N THR A 144 17.06 1.80 10.53
CA THR A 144 15.97 1.16 9.78
C THR A 144 16.12 1.51 8.30
N PRO A 145 16.04 0.54 7.37
CA PRO A 145 15.99 0.86 5.94
C PRO A 145 14.76 1.72 5.60
N LYS A 146 14.86 2.65 4.66
CA LYS A 146 13.71 3.46 4.20
C LYS A 146 12.53 2.58 3.79
N LEU A 147 12.77 1.48 3.08
CA LEU A 147 11.74 0.50 2.74
C LEU A 147 11.12 -0.15 4.00
N GLY A 148 11.94 -0.38 5.04
CA GLY A 148 11.48 -0.88 6.33
C GLY A 148 10.46 0.06 7.01
N ALA A 149 10.65 1.39 6.89
CA ALA A 149 9.68 2.37 7.37
C ALA A 149 8.34 2.27 6.63
N LEU A 150 8.36 2.05 5.31
CA LEU A 150 7.13 1.86 4.51
C LEU A 150 6.44 0.51 4.82
N ILE A 151 7.21 -0.54 5.10
CA ILE A 151 6.67 -1.83 5.55
C ILE A 151 6.00 -1.66 6.92
N ALA A 152 6.63 -0.94 7.86
CA ALA A 152 6.05 -0.64 9.16
C ALA A 152 4.74 0.17 9.03
N ASN A 153 4.68 1.12 8.10
CA ASN A 153 3.44 1.83 7.77
C ASN A 153 2.33 0.86 7.30
N ASN A 154 2.64 -0.08 6.44
CA ASN A 154 1.66 -1.09 5.98
C ASN A 154 1.16 -1.97 7.14
N GLN A 155 2.05 -2.38 8.03
CA GLN A 155 1.68 -3.14 9.24
C GLN A 155 0.74 -2.33 10.12
N HIS A 156 1.05 -1.07 10.37
CA HIS A 156 0.23 -0.15 11.15
C HIS A 156 -1.15 0.09 10.53
N ILE A 157 -1.22 0.29 9.21
CA ILE A 157 -2.49 0.39 8.48
C ILE A 157 -3.32 -0.90 8.67
N SER A 158 -2.68 -2.06 8.54
CA SER A 158 -3.36 -3.36 8.67
C SER A 158 -3.87 -3.62 10.07
N GLU A 159 -3.10 -3.27 11.11
CA GLU A 159 -3.49 -3.36 12.51
C GLU A 159 -4.76 -2.54 12.78
N HIS A 160 -4.75 -1.26 12.37
CA HIS A 160 -5.88 -0.37 12.62
C HIS A 160 -7.08 -0.67 11.71
N TYR A 161 -6.86 -1.16 10.50
CA TYR A 161 -7.96 -1.67 9.69
C TYR A 161 -8.65 -2.86 10.37
N GLY A 162 -7.89 -3.78 10.98
CA GLY A 162 -8.45 -4.87 11.78
C GLY A 162 -9.32 -4.38 12.93
N ASN A 163 -8.90 -3.32 13.64
CA ASN A 163 -9.70 -2.67 14.66
C ASN A 163 -11.01 -2.10 14.08
N LEU A 164 -10.93 -1.35 12.97
CA LEU A 164 -12.11 -0.77 12.30
C LEU A 164 -13.10 -1.86 11.84
N VAL A 165 -12.61 -2.99 11.31
CA VAL A 165 -13.44 -4.16 10.94
C VAL A 165 -14.28 -4.63 12.12
N THR A 166 -13.68 -4.77 13.30
CA THR A 166 -14.38 -5.16 14.53
C THR A 166 -15.45 -4.14 14.91
N TYR A 167 -15.13 -2.84 14.89
CA TYR A 167 -16.06 -1.75 15.22
C TYR A 167 -17.24 -1.71 14.25
N MET A 168 -17.00 -1.86 12.95
CA MET A 168 -18.04 -1.91 11.92
C MET A 168 -18.98 -3.08 12.15
N ARG A 169 -18.46 -4.29 12.44
CA ARG A 169 -19.27 -5.46 12.71
C ARG A 169 -20.13 -5.31 13.96
N LEU A 170 -19.63 -4.68 15.00
CA LEU A 170 -20.41 -4.35 16.21
C LEU A 170 -21.57 -3.38 15.92
N LYS A 171 -21.54 -2.68 14.80
CA LYS A 171 -22.60 -1.79 14.30
C LYS A 171 -23.37 -2.38 13.12
N ASN A 172 -23.23 -3.68 12.85
CA ASN A 172 -23.86 -4.39 11.72
C ASN A 172 -23.51 -3.79 10.35
N ILE A 173 -22.34 -3.18 10.22
CA ILE A 173 -21.82 -2.63 8.97
C ILE A 173 -20.86 -3.65 8.36
N VAL A 174 -21.05 -4.00 7.08
CA VAL A 174 -20.17 -4.92 6.35
C VAL A 174 -18.84 -4.21 6.05
N PRO A 175 -17.68 -4.73 6.53
CA PRO A 175 -16.40 -4.09 6.26
C PRO A 175 -15.98 -4.24 4.79
N PRO A 176 -15.14 -3.33 4.26
CA PRO A 176 -14.63 -3.39 2.87
C PRO A 176 -14.07 -4.76 2.47
N SER A 177 -13.28 -5.42 3.34
CA SER A 177 -12.72 -6.75 3.08
C SER A 177 -13.75 -7.89 2.98
N SER A 178 -15.00 -7.63 3.35
CA SER A 178 -16.12 -8.57 3.24
C SER A 178 -17.20 -8.09 2.28
N ASP A 179 -17.01 -6.93 1.64
CA ASP A 179 -17.90 -6.39 0.60
C ASP A 179 -17.49 -6.92 -0.78
N PRO A 180 -18.27 -7.81 -1.42
CA PRO A 180 -17.89 -8.41 -2.69
C PRO A 180 -17.83 -7.39 -3.84
N VAL A 181 -18.55 -6.27 -3.76
CA VAL A 181 -18.50 -5.21 -4.77
C VAL A 181 -17.18 -4.46 -4.65
N PHE A 182 -16.81 -4.04 -3.45
CA PHE A 182 -15.53 -3.38 -3.19
C PHE A 182 -14.35 -4.28 -3.59
N MET A 183 -14.36 -5.55 -3.20
CA MET A 183 -13.29 -6.50 -3.51
C MET A 183 -13.13 -6.72 -5.02
N ARG A 184 -14.24 -6.79 -5.77
CA ARG A 184 -14.20 -6.88 -7.23
C ARG A 184 -13.60 -5.63 -7.87
N GLN A 185 -14.00 -4.44 -7.42
CA GLN A 185 -13.44 -3.17 -7.89
C GLN A 185 -11.93 -3.09 -7.63
N MET A 186 -11.49 -3.48 -6.44
CA MET A 186 -10.09 -3.53 -6.07
C MET A 186 -9.29 -4.46 -6.99
N MET A 187 -9.76 -5.69 -7.22
CA MET A 187 -9.10 -6.62 -8.14
C MET A 187 -9.01 -6.07 -9.57
N GLN A 188 -10.08 -5.45 -10.08
CA GLN A 188 -10.07 -4.84 -11.41
C GLN A 188 -9.05 -3.69 -11.53
N GLN A 189 -8.88 -2.90 -10.48
CA GLN A 189 -7.90 -1.81 -10.47
C GLN A 189 -6.45 -2.36 -10.39
N MET A 190 -6.23 -3.45 -9.66
CA MET A 190 -4.92 -4.12 -9.59
C MET A 190 -4.49 -4.69 -10.95
N MET A 191 -5.42 -5.24 -11.73
CA MET A 191 -5.14 -5.79 -13.06
C MET A 191 -4.83 -4.73 -14.13
N LYS A 192 -5.13 -3.45 -13.87
CA LYS A 192 -4.86 -2.34 -14.81
C LYS A 192 -3.51 -1.66 -14.59
N LYS A 193 -2.81 -2.01 -13.53
CA LYS A 193 -1.49 -1.46 -13.17
C LYS A 193 -0.37 -2.46 -13.44
#